data_fa9c36238b0267dae2569789bb85b47b
#
_entry.id   fa9c36238b0267dae2569789bb85b47b
#
_cell.length_a   1.000
_cell.length_b   1.000
_cell.length_c   1.000
_cell.angle_alpha   90.00
_cell.angle_beta   90.00
_cell.angle_gamma   90.00
#
_symmetry.space_group_name_H-M   'P 1'
#
loop_
_entity.id
_entity.type
_entity.pdbx_description
1 polymer ?
#
loop_
_entity_poly.entity_id
_entity_poly.type
_entity_poly.pdbx_seq_one_letter_code
_entity_poly.pdbx_strand_id
1 'polypeptide(L)'
;DADALISEGTIKRLHGWFSDPAIGAVGSRANRQTNLHGEKDYRSMYEMLRIAESKRDSTPFLEGSCMMWRHDAFRTDDLLIESNADDAQIASLIRFGGLRSILDEDASFIDFAPTTVEGQSRQKVRRAQGLQTILDKFSKQHNLPEEGQFSTIFRTQKYFHSVVPMILFQIAIVAIIRWLYVSTTSMPVGYEAALHAILSFTELLMLVSWLTFRNGIKLPLVTTIGALLTSFEYLFIARYRNSSGKSSHKWDQHLDVRKLMDKF
;
A
#
# COMPACT_ATOMS: atom_id res chain seq x y z
N ASP A 1 5.50 -7.47 16.21
CA ASP A 1 5.03 -8.80 15.81
C ASP A 1 6.09 -9.85 16.13
N ALA A 2 5.66 -11.09 16.39
CA ALA A 2 6.56 -12.20 16.75
C ALA A 2 7.41 -12.70 15.57
N ASP A 3 7.11 -12.25 14.36
CA ASP A 3 7.77 -12.59 13.10
C ASP A 3 8.60 -11.42 12.54
N ALA A 4 8.96 -10.46 13.37
CA ALA A 4 9.82 -9.33 13.02
C ALA A 4 11.03 -9.28 13.96
N LEU A 5 12.21 -8.99 13.40
CA LEU A 5 13.45 -8.83 14.15
C LEU A 5 13.85 -7.34 14.17
N ILE A 6 13.87 -6.77 15.37
CA ILE A 6 14.21 -5.35 15.55
C ILE A 6 15.73 -5.17 15.45
N SER A 7 16.18 -4.24 14.62
CA SER A 7 17.60 -3.92 14.49
C SER A 7 18.13 -3.26 15.78
N GLU A 8 19.41 -3.45 16.07
CA GLU A 8 20.06 -2.85 17.24
C GLU A 8 19.90 -1.33 17.26
N GLY A 9 19.62 -0.78 18.42
CA GLY A 9 19.44 0.68 18.61
C GLY A 9 18.09 1.24 18.15
N THR A 10 17.27 0.49 17.40
CA THR A 10 15.98 0.96 16.86
C THR A 10 15.04 1.46 17.98
N ILE A 11 14.86 0.70 19.05
CA ILE A 11 13.97 1.10 20.17
C ILE A 11 14.43 2.40 20.80
N LYS A 12 15.73 2.55 21.08
CA LYS A 12 16.30 3.77 21.65
C LYS A 12 16.08 4.97 20.74
N ARG A 13 16.25 4.76 19.43
CA ARG A 13 16.06 5.80 18.42
C ARG A 13 14.60 6.25 18.33
N LEU A 14 13.65 5.30 18.21
CA LEU A 14 12.22 5.61 18.20
C LEU A 14 11.78 6.33 19.47
N HIS A 15 12.28 5.89 20.65
CA HIS A 15 12.00 6.54 21.93
C HIS A 15 12.51 7.98 21.96
N GLY A 16 13.65 8.24 21.34
CA GLY A 16 14.25 9.59 21.29
C GLY A 16 13.34 10.64 20.65
N TRP A 17 12.50 10.26 19.70
CA TRP A 17 11.55 11.17 19.06
C TRP A 17 10.50 11.76 20.01
N PHE A 18 10.20 11.07 21.10
CA PHE A 18 9.21 11.55 22.08
C PHE A 18 9.73 12.67 22.98
N SER A 19 10.99 13.12 22.82
CA SER A 19 11.47 14.39 23.38
C SER A 19 10.77 15.60 22.73
N ASP A 20 10.29 15.46 21.49
CA ASP A 20 9.42 16.43 20.85
C ASP A 20 7.95 16.19 21.25
N PRO A 21 7.31 17.13 21.97
CA PRO A 21 5.93 16.98 22.42
C PRO A 21 4.91 16.91 21.26
N ALA A 22 5.27 17.35 20.06
CA ALA A 22 4.41 17.28 18.89
C ALA A 22 4.33 15.87 18.28
N ILE A 23 5.25 14.96 18.63
CA ILE A 23 5.27 13.58 18.10
C ILE A 23 4.43 12.67 18.99
N GLY A 24 3.39 12.07 18.40
CA GLY A 24 2.50 11.12 19.08
C GLY A 24 2.79 9.66 18.70
N ALA A 25 3.24 9.40 17.47
CA ALA A 25 3.68 8.08 17.02
C ALA A 25 4.90 8.15 16.11
N VAL A 26 5.71 7.11 16.16
CA VAL A 26 6.86 6.94 15.28
C VAL A 26 6.97 5.48 14.86
N GLY A 27 7.14 5.23 13.57
CA GLY A 27 7.39 3.92 12.99
C GLY A 27 8.80 3.80 12.44
N SER A 28 9.24 2.58 12.19
CA SER A 28 10.52 2.26 11.58
C SER A 28 10.34 1.62 10.20
N ARG A 29 11.41 1.58 9.42
CA ARG A 29 11.45 0.99 8.08
C ARG A 29 11.46 -0.53 8.13
N ALA A 30 10.66 -1.16 7.28
CA ALA A 30 10.66 -2.60 7.13
C ALA A 30 11.74 -3.06 6.12
N ASN A 31 12.84 -3.62 6.60
CA ASN A 31 13.82 -4.29 5.75
C ASN A 31 13.33 -5.71 5.44
N ARG A 32 12.59 -5.84 4.34
CA ARG A 32 11.88 -7.07 4.02
C ARG A 32 12.79 -8.11 3.39
N GLN A 33 12.84 -9.27 4.01
CA GLN A 33 13.48 -10.46 3.46
C GLN A 33 12.47 -11.23 2.59
N THR A 34 12.76 -11.30 1.29
CA THR A 34 11.92 -12.02 0.32
C THR A 34 12.75 -12.50 -0.86
N ASN A 35 12.42 -13.69 -1.35
CA ASN A 35 13.01 -14.25 -2.56
C ASN A 35 12.23 -13.85 -3.82
N LEU A 36 11.06 -13.20 -3.67
CA LEU A 36 10.24 -12.80 -4.80
C LEU A 36 10.71 -11.46 -5.38
N HIS A 37 10.90 -11.46 -6.69
CA HIS A 37 11.36 -10.28 -7.43
C HIS A 37 10.30 -9.17 -7.46
N GLY A 38 10.76 -7.91 -7.47
CA GLY A 38 9.89 -6.73 -7.53
C GLY A 38 9.25 -6.30 -6.20
N GLU A 39 9.29 -7.12 -5.16
CA GLU A 39 8.77 -6.74 -3.84
C GLU A 39 9.61 -5.63 -3.20
N LYS A 40 10.94 -5.67 -3.36
CA LYS A 40 11.85 -4.64 -2.85
C LYS A 40 11.59 -3.28 -3.50
N ASP A 41 11.45 -3.26 -4.83
CA ASP A 41 11.23 -2.01 -5.59
C ASP A 41 9.87 -1.39 -5.24
N TYR A 42 8.83 -2.21 -5.17
CA TYR A 42 7.50 -1.79 -4.75
C TYR A 42 7.49 -1.17 -3.35
N ARG A 43 8.17 -1.83 -2.40
CA ARG A 43 8.26 -1.35 -1.01
C ARG A 43 9.06 -0.08 -0.88
N SER A 44 10.20 0.02 -1.59
CA SER A 44 11.03 1.23 -1.61
C SER A 44 10.22 2.47 -2.02
N MET A 45 9.33 2.34 -3.00
CA MET A 45 8.47 3.44 -3.43
C MET A 45 7.47 3.86 -2.33
N TYR A 46 6.81 2.91 -1.67
CA TYR A 46 5.89 3.22 -0.57
C TYR A 46 6.59 3.82 0.64
N GLU A 47 7.79 3.34 0.93
CA GLU A 47 8.62 3.83 2.01
C GLU A 47 9.05 5.29 1.76
N MET A 48 9.53 5.60 0.56
CA MET A 48 9.84 6.99 0.18
C MET A 48 8.64 7.91 0.31
N LEU A 49 7.44 7.44 -0.07
CA LEU A 49 6.21 8.20 0.07
C LEU A 49 5.91 8.49 1.54
N ARG A 50 5.98 7.50 2.43
CA ARG A 50 5.74 7.68 3.87
C ARG A 50 6.76 8.59 4.53
N ILE A 51 8.02 8.53 4.13
CA ILE A 51 9.06 9.45 4.58
C ILE A 51 8.73 10.87 4.12
N ALA A 52 8.34 11.07 2.87
CA ALA A 52 7.96 12.38 2.34
C ALA A 52 6.72 12.96 3.06
N GLU A 53 5.71 12.13 3.33
CA GLU A 53 4.54 12.48 4.12
C GLU A 53 4.93 12.90 5.54
N SER A 54 5.80 12.13 6.20
CA SER A 54 6.31 12.40 7.54
C SER A 54 7.11 13.69 7.61
N LYS A 55 7.92 13.98 6.59
CA LYS A 55 8.67 15.26 6.49
C LYS A 55 7.73 16.45 6.26
N ARG A 56 6.64 16.23 5.54
CA ARG A 56 5.66 17.29 5.23
C ARG A 56 4.72 17.59 6.40
N ASP A 57 4.22 16.53 7.04
CA ASP A 57 3.32 16.56 8.20
C ASP A 57 3.35 15.21 8.93
N SER A 58 2.48 14.31 8.56
CA SER A 58 2.30 12.98 9.15
C SER A 58 1.95 11.97 8.07
N THR A 59 2.40 10.73 8.23
CA THR A 59 1.90 9.62 7.42
C THR A 59 0.70 8.95 8.09
N PRO A 60 -0.37 8.62 7.36
CA PRO A 60 -1.47 7.84 7.91
C PRO A 60 -1.16 6.36 8.07
N PHE A 61 0.00 5.90 7.57
CA PHE A 61 0.36 4.49 7.52
C PHE A 61 1.74 4.25 8.12
N LEU A 62 1.78 3.56 9.25
CA LEU A 62 3.01 3.02 9.85
C LEU A 62 3.06 1.50 9.64
N GLU A 63 4.18 0.87 9.98
CA GLU A 63 4.31 -0.58 9.98
C GLU A 63 4.09 -1.10 11.41
N GLY A 64 3.01 -1.86 11.62
CA GLY A 64 2.62 -2.35 12.94
C GLY A 64 3.64 -3.24 13.61
N SER A 65 4.52 -3.89 12.83
CA SER A 65 5.57 -4.77 13.35
C SER A 65 6.61 -4.06 14.21
N CYS A 66 6.85 -2.76 13.97
CA CYS A 66 7.77 -1.96 14.79
C CYS A 66 7.40 -0.48 14.75
N MET A 67 6.49 -0.09 15.64
CA MET A 67 6.09 1.29 15.89
C MET A 67 5.95 1.55 17.38
N MET A 68 6.08 2.81 17.78
CA MET A 68 5.87 3.29 19.14
C MET A 68 4.92 4.48 19.13
N TRP A 69 4.12 4.64 20.20
CA TRP A 69 3.23 5.78 20.37
C TRP A 69 3.08 6.17 21.84
N ARG A 70 2.64 7.41 22.10
CA ARG A 70 2.30 7.84 23.46
C ARG A 70 1.03 7.12 23.89
N HIS A 71 1.02 6.63 25.11
CA HIS A 71 -0.07 5.84 25.67
C HIS A 71 -1.45 6.52 25.57
N ASP A 72 -1.47 7.83 25.73
CA ASP A 72 -2.67 8.67 25.78
C ASP A 72 -2.92 9.47 24.48
N ALA A 73 -2.20 9.15 23.40
CA ALA A 73 -2.28 9.88 22.15
C ALA A 73 -3.59 9.67 21.37
N PHE A 74 -4.35 8.64 21.67
CA PHE A 74 -5.68 8.34 21.10
C PHE A 74 -6.50 7.50 22.09
N ARG A 75 -7.82 7.43 21.86
CA ARG A 75 -8.71 6.59 22.66
C ARG A 75 -8.88 5.23 22.01
N THR A 76 -8.75 4.16 22.79
CA THR A 76 -8.94 2.79 22.30
C THR A 76 -10.36 2.52 21.81
N ASP A 77 -11.36 3.25 22.34
CA ASP A 77 -12.76 3.15 21.91
C ASP A 77 -12.99 3.66 20.47
N ASP A 78 -12.05 4.45 19.92
CA ASP A 78 -12.13 4.95 18.55
C ASP A 78 -11.60 3.93 17.52
N LEU A 79 -11.04 2.80 17.99
CA LEU A 79 -10.56 1.74 17.09
C LEU A 79 -11.72 0.94 16.49
N LEU A 80 -11.63 0.70 15.20
CA LEU A 80 -12.56 -0.16 14.47
C LEU A 80 -12.12 -1.62 14.61
N ILE A 81 -12.77 -2.36 15.51
CA ILE A 81 -12.43 -3.76 15.82
C ILE A 81 -12.55 -4.68 14.59
N GLU A 82 -13.47 -4.36 13.67
CA GLU A 82 -13.65 -5.10 12.42
C GLU A 82 -12.59 -4.80 11.33
N SER A 83 -11.67 -3.88 11.56
CA SER A 83 -10.58 -3.59 10.61
C SER A 83 -9.29 -4.28 11.04
N ASN A 84 -8.58 -4.83 10.06
CA ASN A 84 -7.29 -5.50 10.23
C ASN A 84 -6.07 -4.60 9.91
N ALA A 85 -6.25 -3.27 9.95
CA ALA A 85 -5.19 -2.29 9.74
C ALA A 85 -5.09 -1.37 10.96
N ASP A 86 -4.80 -1.98 12.11
CA ASP A 86 -4.66 -1.34 13.43
C ASP A 86 -3.53 -0.29 13.44
N ASP A 87 -2.42 -0.58 12.78
CA ASP A 87 -1.29 0.34 12.60
C ASP A 87 -1.71 1.66 11.90
N ALA A 88 -2.48 1.57 10.84
CA ALA A 88 -3.01 2.73 10.13
C ALA A 88 -4.08 3.47 10.94
N GLN A 89 -4.89 2.75 11.72
CA GLN A 89 -5.84 3.37 12.64
C GLN A 89 -5.12 4.21 13.68
N ILE A 90 -4.17 3.62 14.41
CA ILE A 90 -3.40 4.29 15.45
C ILE A 90 -2.71 5.53 14.89
N ALA A 91 -1.99 5.39 13.75
CA ALA A 91 -1.30 6.50 13.12
C ALA A 91 -2.24 7.66 12.75
N SER A 92 -3.41 7.35 12.18
CA SER A 92 -4.40 8.34 11.76
C SER A 92 -5.10 8.99 12.95
N LEU A 93 -5.52 8.22 13.95
CA LEU A 93 -6.20 8.73 15.16
C LEU A 93 -5.30 9.69 15.95
N ILE A 94 -4.02 9.35 16.09
CA ILE A 94 -3.04 10.23 16.73
C ILE A 94 -2.95 11.56 16.01
N ARG A 95 -2.97 11.57 14.66
CA ARG A 95 -2.93 12.82 13.91
C ARG A 95 -4.23 13.61 13.98
N PHE A 96 -5.38 12.93 14.00
CA PHE A 96 -6.68 13.58 14.26
C PHE A 96 -6.73 14.21 15.65
N GLY A 97 -6.06 13.61 16.64
CA GLY A 97 -5.89 14.16 17.99
C GLY A 97 -4.89 15.33 18.09
N GLY A 98 -4.27 15.76 16.98
CA GLY A 98 -3.38 16.92 16.90
C GLY A 98 -1.87 16.59 17.00
N LEU A 99 -1.49 15.37 17.40
CA LEU A 99 -0.09 14.94 17.43
C LEU A 99 0.34 14.38 16.07
N ARG A 100 1.64 14.41 15.81
CA ARG A 100 2.20 13.90 14.55
C ARG A 100 2.49 12.40 14.61
N SER A 101 2.28 11.74 13.49
CA SER A 101 2.63 10.34 13.23
C SER A 101 3.66 10.27 12.11
N ILE A 102 4.89 9.85 12.40
CA ILE A 102 6.02 9.93 11.48
C ILE A 102 6.72 8.59 11.28
N LEU A 103 7.40 8.43 10.15
CA LEU A 103 8.32 7.32 9.87
C LEU A 103 9.76 7.82 10.03
N ASP A 104 10.53 7.16 10.90
CA ASP A 104 11.98 7.41 11.02
C ASP A 104 12.72 6.62 9.92
N GLU A 105 13.44 7.34 9.05
CA GLU A 105 14.16 6.76 7.91
C GLU A 105 15.41 5.95 8.30
N ASP A 106 15.96 6.17 9.49
CA ASP A 106 17.17 5.49 9.97
C ASP A 106 16.89 4.37 10.98
N ALA A 107 15.66 4.26 11.48
CA ALA A 107 15.22 3.15 12.31
C ALA A 107 14.71 2.01 11.43
N SER A 108 15.11 0.77 11.70
CA SER A 108 14.70 -0.37 10.87
C SER A 108 14.45 -1.65 11.66
N PHE A 109 13.67 -2.53 11.06
CA PHE A 109 13.46 -3.90 11.50
C PHE A 109 13.47 -4.85 10.31
N ILE A 110 13.76 -6.12 10.54
CA ILE A 110 13.67 -7.16 9.51
C ILE A 110 12.27 -7.75 9.55
N ASP A 111 11.58 -7.72 8.42
CA ASP A 111 10.25 -8.30 8.21
C ASP A 111 10.35 -9.45 7.19
N PHE A 112 9.63 -10.54 7.43
CA PHE A 112 9.61 -11.70 6.55
C PHE A 112 8.30 -11.74 5.77
N ALA A 113 8.40 -11.80 4.44
CA ALA A 113 7.24 -11.92 3.57
C ALA A 113 6.92 -13.39 3.26
N PRO A 114 5.65 -13.74 3.00
CA PRO A 114 5.30 -15.04 2.47
C PRO A 114 6.14 -15.41 1.25
N THR A 115 6.58 -16.66 1.16
CA THR A 115 7.49 -17.12 0.10
C THR A 115 6.76 -17.48 -1.19
N THR A 116 5.43 -17.62 -1.14
CA THR A 116 4.60 -17.96 -2.30
C THR A 116 3.88 -16.73 -2.86
N VAL A 117 3.68 -16.70 -4.18
CA VAL A 117 2.95 -15.62 -4.86
C VAL A 117 1.51 -15.52 -4.33
N GLU A 118 0.84 -16.66 -4.11
CA GLU A 118 -0.52 -16.72 -3.57
C GLU A 118 -0.59 -16.18 -2.15
N GLY A 119 0.39 -16.53 -1.30
CA GLY A 119 0.49 -16.04 0.08
C GLY A 119 0.65 -14.52 0.11
N GLN A 120 1.57 -13.99 -0.71
CA GLN A 120 1.75 -12.54 -0.84
C GLN A 120 0.52 -11.82 -1.38
N SER A 121 -0.11 -12.36 -2.42
CA SER A 121 -1.33 -11.79 -2.97
C SER A 121 -2.45 -11.72 -1.94
N ARG A 122 -2.68 -12.81 -1.19
CA ARG A 122 -3.67 -12.84 -0.10
C ARG A 122 -3.36 -11.81 0.98
N GLN A 123 -2.11 -11.71 1.41
CA GLN A 123 -1.68 -10.73 2.42
C GLN A 123 -1.89 -9.29 1.94
N LYS A 124 -1.50 -8.98 0.68
CA LYS A 124 -1.63 -7.64 0.09
C LYS A 124 -3.10 -7.24 -0.06
N VAL A 125 -3.95 -8.14 -0.58
CA VAL A 125 -5.39 -7.87 -0.70
C VAL A 125 -6.03 -7.64 0.67
N ARG A 126 -5.70 -8.46 1.67
CA ARG A 126 -6.21 -8.30 3.04
C ARG A 126 -5.81 -6.94 3.64
N ARG A 127 -4.53 -6.56 3.54
CA ARG A 127 -4.03 -5.25 4.01
C ARG A 127 -4.74 -4.11 3.26
N ALA A 128 -4.89 -4.22 1.95
CA ALA A 128 -5.60 -3.23 1.14
C ALA A 128 -7.07 -3.08 1.56
N GLN A 129 -7.76 -4.18 1.89
CA GLN A 129 -9.14 -4.14 2.42
C GLN A 129 -9.22 -3.33 3.72
N GLY A 130 -8.31 -3.59 4.66
CA GLY A 130 -8.25 -2.84 5.92
C GLY A 130 -7.99 -1.35 5.70
N LEU A 131 -6.98 -1.00 4.89
CA LEU A 131 -6.66 0.40 4.57
C LEU A 131 -7.83 1.13 3.89
N GLN A 132 -8.48 0.53 2.91
CA GLN A 132 -9.66 1.12 2.25
C GLN A 132 -10.81 1.34 3.24
N THR A 133 -11.04 0.40 4.15
CA THR A 133 -12.08 0.52 5.18
C THR A 133 -11.81 1.71 6.09
N ILE A 134 -10.57 1.88 6.55
CA ILE A 134 -10.18 3.00 7.40
C ILE A 134 -10.30 4.32 6.66
N LEU A 135 -9.74 4.42 5.45
CA LEU A 135 -9.80 5.64 4.65
C LEU A 135 -11.23 6.08 4.37
N ASP A 136 -12.13 5.12 4.09
CA ASP A 136 -13.54 5.41 3.85
C ASP A 136 -14.29 5.82 5.13
N LYS A 137 -14.09 5.11 6.25
CA LYS A 137 -14.78 5.39 7.51
C LYS A 137 -14.26 6.66 8.17
N PHE A 138 -12.94 6.79 8.33
CA PHE A 138 -12.34 7.94 9.00
C PHE A 138 -12.58 9.25 8.26
N SER A 139 -12.60 9.24 6.92
CA SER A 139 -12.95 10.45 6.16
C SER A 139 -14.39 10.94 6.36
N LYS A 140 -15.27 10.09 6.95
CA LYS A 140 -16.66 10.44 7.26
C LYS A 140 -16.89 10.72 8.74
N GLN A 141 -16.12 10.08 9.61
CA GLN A 141 -16.31 10.10 11.07
C GLN A 141 -15.47 11.17 11.76
N HIS A 142 -14.31 11.51 11.18
CA HIS A 142 -13.39 12.47 11.77
C HIS A 142 -13.29 13.73 10.92
N ASN A 143 -13.27 14.88 11.57
CA ASN A 143 -12.89 16.14 10.92
C ASN A 143 -11.40 16.07 10.61
N LEU A 144 -11.06 16.22 9.32
CA LEU A 144 -9.67 16.29 8.91
C LEU A 144 -9.04 17.56 9.47
N PRO A 145 -7.82 17.52 10.03
CA PRO A 145 -7.15 18.68 10.55
C PRO A 145 -7.09 19.81 9.51
N GLU A 146 -7.50 21.02 9.88
CA GLU A 146 -7.43 22.18 9.01
C GLU A 146 -5.99 22.68 8.89
N GLU A 147 -5.23 22.57 9.97
CA GLU A 147 -3.82 22.95 10.02
C GLU A 147 -2.91 21.84 9.47
N GLY A 148 -1.87 22.25 8.73
CA GLY A 148 -0.90 21.35 8.14
C GLY A 148 -1.33 20.76 6.80
N GLN A 149 -0.66 19.70 6.40
CA GLN A 149 -0.86 19.06 5.10
C GLN A 149 -1.52 17.68 5.20
N PHE A 150 -1.82 17.21 6.40
CA PHE A 150 -2.34 15.87 6.61
C PHE A 150 -3.67 15.61 5.91
N SER A 151 -4.57 16.58 5.88
CA SER A 151 -5.84 16.45 5.19
C SER A 151 -5.66 16.19 3.68
N THR A 152 -4.69 16.85 3.06
CA THR A 152 -4.32 16.62 1.65
C THR A 152 -3.69 15.22 1.48
N ILE A 153 -2.76 14.85 2.34
CA ILE A 153 -2.12 13.53 2.34
C ILE A 153 -3.18 12.43 2.47
N PHE A 154 -4.06 12.54 3.46
CA PHE A 154 -5.09 11.54 3.73
C PHE A 154 -6.08 11.38 2.57
N ARG A 155 -6.54 12.51 1.99
CA ARG A 155 -7.40 12.50 0.80
C ARG A 155 -6.72 11.90 -0.42
N THR A 156 -5.43 12.21 -0.62
CA THR A 156 -4.61 11.64 -1.70
C THR A 156 -4.49 10.13 -1.52
N GLN A 157 -4.17 9.65 -0.33
CA GLN A 157 -4.12 8.22 -0.03
C GLN A 157 -5.47 7.54 -0.27
N LYS A 158 -6.58 8.16 0.17
CA LYS A 158 -7.92 7.64 -0.11
C LYS A 158 -8.19 7.55 -1.61
N TYR A 159 -7.86 8.59 -2.39
CA TYR A 159 -8.05 8.60 -3.83
C TYR A 159 -7.28 7.47 -4.51
N PHE A 160 -5.99 7.31 -4.20
CA PHE A 160 -5.15 6.27 -4.78
C PHE A 160 -5.53 4.85 -4.35
N HIS A 161 -6.03 4.64 -3.14
CA HIS A 161 -6.41 3.31 -2.67
C HIS A 161 -7.83 2.89 -3.09
N SER A 162 -8.76 3.84 -3.27
CA SER A 162 -10.17 3.51 -3.46
C SER A 162 -10.71 3.88 -4.84
N VAL A 163 -10.25 4.99 -5.44
CA VAL A 163 -10.82 5.53 -6.70
C VAL A 163 -10.00 5.11 -7.91
N VAL A 164 -8.69 5.35 -7.88
CA VAL A 164 -7.78 5.07 -9.01
C VAL A 164 -7.87 3.62 -9.50
N PRO A 165 -7.88 2.59 -8.63
CA PRO A 165 -7.97 1.21 -9.09
C PRO A 165 -9.25 0.92 -9.88
N MET A 166 -10.37 1.55 -9.49
CA MET A 166 -11.66 1.40 -10.19
C MET A 166 -11.64 2.08 -11.55
N ILE A 167 -11.06 3.27 -11.65
CA ILE A 167 -10.90 3.99 -12.92
C ILE A 167 -10.01 3.18 -13.87
N LEU A 168 -8.87 2.69 -13.40
CA LEU A 168 -7.95 1.88 -14.22
C LEU A 168 -8.61 0.58 -14.72
N PHE A 169 -9.43 -0.05 -13.89
CA PHE A 169 -10.21 -1.22 -14.30
C PHE A 169 -11.21 -0.89 -15.40
N GLN A 170 -11.93 0.23 -15.29
CA GLN A 170 -12.84 0.70 -16.32
C GLN A 170 -12.11 1.02 -17.62
N ILE A 171 -10.96 1.68 -17.56
CA ILE A 171 -10.11 1.95 -18.71
C ILE A 171 -9.69 0.63 -19.39
N ALA A 172 -9.28 -0.38 -18.61
CA ALA A 172 -8.91 -1.68 -19.15
C ALA A 172 -10.07 -2.37 -19.88
N ILE A 173 -11.30 -2.30 -19.35
CA ILE A 173 -12.50 -2.83 -20.02
C ILE A 173 -12.73 -2.09 -21.35
N VAL A 174 -12.68 -0.77 -21.34
CA VAL A 174 -12.86 0.06 -22.56
C VAL A 174 -11.79 -0.26 -23.59
N ALA A 175 -10.55 -0.45 -23.18
CA ALA A 175 -9.45 -0.85 -24.06
C ALA A 175 -9.71 -2.21 -24.74
N ILE A 176 -10.17 -3.21 -23.99
CA ILE A 176 -10.53 -4.54 -24.53
C ILE A 176 -11.68 -4.42 -25.52
N ILE A 177 -12.74 -3.67 -25.18
CA ILE A 177 -13.89 -3.45 -26.09
C ILE A 177 -13.42 -2.77 -27.37
N ARG A 178 -12.56 -1.74 -27.28
CA ARG A 178 -11.96 -1.08 -28.42
C ARG A 178 -11.18 -2.05 -29.31
N TRP A 179 -10.37 -2.89 -28.72
CA TRP A 179 -9.59 -3.90 -29.44
C TRP A 179 -10.49 -4.87 -30.21
N LEU A 180 -11.53 -5.38 -29.56
CA LEU A 180 -12.52 -6.27 -30.19
C LEU A 180 -13.23 -5.56 -31.34
N TYR A 181 -13.66 -4.32 -31.14
CA TYR A 181 -14.35 -3.53 -32.18
C TYR A 181 -13.45 -3.32 -33.40
N VAL A 182 -12.22 -2.86 -33.22
CA VAL A 182 -11.29 -2.62 -34.35
C VAL A 182 -10.88 -3.91 -35.04
N SER A 183 -10.80 -5.04 -34.33
CA SER A 183 -10.49 -6.34 -34.93
C SER A 183 -11.63 -6.90 -35.79
N THR A 184 -12.88 -6.45 -35.58
CA THR A 184 -14.07 -6.95 -36.29
C THR A 184 -14.58 -5.98 -37.33
N THR A 185 -14.09 -4.74 -37.39
CA THR A 185 -14.48 -3.72 -38.35
C THR A 185 -13.33 -3.38 -39.28
N SER A 186 -13.57 -2.49 -40.26
CA SER A 186 -12.52 -2.02 -41.17
C SER A 186 -11.41 -1.31 -40.43
N MET A 187 -10.15 -1.61 -40.77
CA MET A 187 -8.99 -0.93 -40.19
C MET A 187 -9.08 0.59 -40.44
N PRO A 188 -8.86 1.42 -39.40
CA PRO A 188 -8.85 2.85 -39.60
C PRO A 188 -7.72 3.30 -40.54
N VAL A 189 -7.89 4.43 -41.21
CA VAL A 189 -6.92 4.99 -42.14
C VAL A 189 -6.52 6.40 -41.71
N GLY A 190 -5.42 6.90 -42.24
CA GLY A 190 -4.95 8.25 -41.97
C GLY A 190 -4.52 8.44 -40.49
N TYR A 191 -4.87 9.57 -39.89
CA TYR A 191 -4.50 9.91 -38.50
C TYR A 191 -5.13 8.96 -37.49
N GLU A 192 -6.30 8.39 -37.77
CA GLU A 192 -6.95 7.42 -36.90
C GLU A 192 -6.14 6.13 -36.80
N ALA A 193 -5.53 5.69 -37.89
CA ALA A 193 -4.63 4.53 -37.88
C ALA A 193 -3.40 4.77 -36.95
N ALA A 194 -2.83 5.96 -37.01
CA ALA A 194 -1.70 6.34 -36.13
C ALA A 194 -2.13 6.36 -34.66
N LEU A 195 -3.28 6.93 -34.34
CA LEU A 195 -3.81 6.95 -32.97
C LEU A 195 -4.07 5.52 -32.45
N HIS A 196 -4.71 4.68 -33.27
CA HIS A 196 -4.93 3.28 -32.91
C HIS A 196 -3.62 2.50 -32.68
N ALA A 197 -2.60 2.73 -33.50
CA ALA A 197 -1.30 2.10 -33.32
C ALA A 197 -0.66 2.50 -31.98
N ILE A 198 -0.68 3.79 -31.63
CA ILE A 198 -0.13 4.30 -30.37
C ILE A 198 -0.88 3.70 -29.16
N LEU A 199 -2.20 3.72 -29.19
CA LEU A 199 -3.03 3.17 -28.11
C LEU A 199 -2.78 1.66 -27.96
N SER A 200 -2.79 0.91 -29.07
CA SER A 200 -2.54 -0.53 -29.06
C SER A 200 -1.15 -0.90 -28.56
N PHE A 201 -0.13 -0.13 -28.95
CA PHE A 201 1.21 -0.31 -28.43
C PHE A 201 1.29 -0.07 -26.93
N THR A 202 0.63 0.99 -26.43
CA THR A 202 0.59 1.31 -24.98
C THR A 202 -0.11 0.21 -24.20
N GLU A 203 -1.24 -0.27 -24.67
CA GLU A 203 -2.01 -1.36 -24.06
C GLU A 203 -1.23 -2.68 -24.04
N LEU A 204 -0.56 -3.00 -25.16
CA LEU A 204 0.31 -4.18 -25.24
C LEU A 204 1.50 -4.07 -24.29
N LEU A 205 2.12 -2.89 -24.19
CA LEU A 205 3.21 -2.64 -23.25
C LEU A 205 2.76 -2.84 -21.81
N MET A 206 1.58 -2.35 -21.43
CA MET A 206 1.00 -2.55 -20.10
C MET A 206 0.73 -4.03 -19.83
N LEU A 207 0.11 -4.75 -20.78
CA LEU A 207 -0.16 -6.18 -20.65
C LEU A 207 1.12 -6.99 -20.49
N VAL A 208 2.10 -6.76 -21.36
CA VAL A 208 3.41 -7.42 -21.30
C VAL A 208 4.13 -7.10 -19.98
N SER A 209 4.08 -5.84 -19.52
CA SER A 209 4.67 -5.44 -18.24
C SER A 209 4.04 -6.16 -17.06
N TRP A 210 2.72 -6.28 -17.04
CA TRP A 210 2.00 -7.00 -15.99
C TRP A 210 2.32 -8.50 -16.00
N LEU A 211 2.30 -9.13 -17.19
CA LEU A 211 2.60 -10.55 -17.34
C LEU A 211 4.06 -10.88 -16.98
N THR A 212 5.02 -10.10 -17.44
CA THR A 212 6.45 -10.31 -17.15
C THR A 212 6.74 -10.15 -15.67
N PHE A 213 6.16 -9.12 -15.03
CA PHE A 213 6.30 -8.94 -13.59
C PHE A 213 5.74 -10.13 -12.80
N ARG A 214 4.56 -10.62 -13.14
CA ARG A 214 3.93 -11.79 -12.49
C ARG A 214 4.74 -13.08 -12.66
N ASN A 215 5.46 -13.22 -13.76
CA ASN A 215 6.33 -14.37 -14.04
C ASN A 215 7.78 -14.17 -13.54
N GLY A 216 8.06 -13.10 -12.80
CA GLY A 216 9.37 -12.84 -12.20
C GLY A 216 10.46 -12.43 -13.19
N ILE A 217 10.09 -12.03 -14.42
CA ILE A 217 11.01 -11.57 -15.44
C ILE A 217 11.41 -10.13 -15.13
N LYS A 218 12.72 -9.87 -15.05
CA LYS A 218 13.28 -8.54 -14.74
C LYS A 218 13.70 -7.82 -16.01
N LEU A 219 12.97 -6.79 -16.36
CA LEU A 219 13.34 -5.83 -17.39
C LEU A 219 13.15 -4.42 -16.78
N PRO A 220 14.16 -3.53 -16.74
CA PRO A 220 14.11 -2.32 -15.91
C PRO A 220 12.75 -1.60 -16.00
N LEU A 221 12.47 -0.75 -16.92
CA LEU A 221 11.20 0.01 -17.00
C LEU A 221 9.93 -0.85 -16.92
N VAL A 222 9.92 -2.01 -17.58
CA VAL A 222 8.80 -2.98 -17.64
C VAL A 222 8.46 -3.52 -16.25
N THR A 223 9.46 -3.81 -15.42
CA THR A 223 9.28 -4.29 -14.05
C THR A 223 8.56 -3.25 -13.19
N THR A 224 8.93 -1.97 -13.29
CA THR A 224 8.30 -0.88 -12.54
C THR A 224 6.82 -0.70 -12.93
N ILE A 225 6.52 -0.67 -14.23
CA ILE A 225 5.14 -0.59 -14.74
C ILE A 225 4.33 -1.82 -14.26
N GLY A 226 4.89 -3.01 -14.39
CA GLY A 226 4.25 -4.26 -13.96
C GLY A 226 3.97 -4.29 -12.45
N ALA A 227 4.89 -3.79 -11.61
CA ALA A 227 4.70 -3.66 -10.17
C ALA A 227 3.54 -2.73 -9.83
N LEU A 228 3.46 -1.57 -10.49
CA LEU A 228 2.36 -0.61 -10.31
C LEU A 228 1.01 -1.22 -10.72
N LEU A 229 0.93 -1.85 -11.89
CA LEU A 229 -0.30 -2.48 -12.37
C LEU A 229 -0.76 -3.60 -11.43
N THR A 230 0.16 -4.43 -10.94
CA THR A 230 -0.16 -5.49 -9.97
C THR A 230 -0.63 -4.90 -8.63
N SER A 231 -0.10 -3.76 -8.22
CA SER A 231 -0.56 -3.07 -7.01
C SER A 231 -2.00 -2.59 -7.15
N PHE A 232 -2.34 -1.98 -8.29
CA PHE A 232 -3.71 -1.56 -8.57
C PHE A 232 -4.67 -2.75 -8.71
N GLU A 233 -4.21 -3.89 -9.24
CA GLU A 233 -4.99 -5.13 -9.25
C GLU A 233 -5.36 -5.56 -7.82
N TYR A 234 -4.42 -5.58 -6.88
CA TYR A 234 -4.72 -5.93 -5.49
C TYR A 234 -5.68 -4.95 -4.82
N LEU A 235 -5.51 -3.66 -5.07
CA LEU A 235 -6.42 -2.63 -4.57
C LEU A 235 -7.83 -2.76 -5.17
N PHE A 236 -7.94 -3.09 -6.46
CA PHE A 236 -9.21 -3.37 -7.12
C PHE A 236 -9.90 -4.60 -6.52
N ILE A 237 -9.18 -5.71 -6.36
CA ILE A 237 -9.72 -6.95 -5.77
C ILE A 237 -10.19 -6.67 -4.33
N ALA A 238 -9.42 -5.91 -3.55
CA ALA A 238 -9.77 -5.50 -2.21
C ALA A 238 -11.08 -4.69 -2.19
N ARG A 239 -11.20 -3.71 -3.09
CA ARG A 239 -12.40 -2.87 -3.21
C ARG A 239 -13.64 -3.68 -3.60
N TYR A 240 -13.50 -4.58 -4.57
CA TYR A 240 -14.57 -5.48 -4.98
C TYR A 240 -15.03 -6.38 -3.83
N ARG A 241 -14.10 -6.96 -3.06
CA ARG A 241 -14.41 -7.80 -1.90
C ARG A 241 -15.09 -7.00 -0.79
N ASN A 242 -14.62 -5.78 -0.48
CA ASN A 242 -15.25 -4.91 0.51
C ASN A 242 -16.69 -4.56 0.11
N SER A 243 -16.95 -4.21 -1.16
CA SER A 243 -18.30 -3.91 -1.64
C SER A 243 -19.22 -5.13 -1.69
N SER A 244 -18.66 -6.35 -1.82
CA SER A 244 -19.40 -7.62 -1.85
C SER A 244 -19.61 -8.24 -0.47
N GLY A 245 -19.23 -7.58 0.63
CA GLY A 245 -19.32 -8.10 1.99
C GLY A 245 -18.37 -9.28 2.27
N LYS A 246 -17.36 -9.52 1.41
CA LYS A 246 -16.38 -10.61 1.52
C LYS A 246 -15.06 -10.12 2.12
N SER A 247 -15.12 -9.27 3.14
CA SER A 247 -13.89 -8.84 3.81
C SER A 247 -13.28 -9.98 4.63
N SER A 248 -11.98 -10.18 4.48
CA SER A 248 -11.25 -11.19 5.25
C SER A 248 -10.62 -10.53 6.47
N HIS A 249 -11.17 -10.82 7.64
CA HIS A 249 -10.60 -10.37 8.93
C HIS A 249 -9.67 -11.43 9.55
N LYS A 250 -9.57 -12.62 8.95
CA LYS A 250 -8.75 -13.71 9.48
C LYS A 250 -7.28 -13.54 9.13
N TRP A 251 -6.44 -13.74 10.11
CA TRP A 251 -4.99 -13.79 9.96
C TRP A 251 -4.57 -15.21 9.60
N ASP A 252 -4.08 -15.41 8.38
CA ASP A 252 -3.48 -16.68 7.98
C ASP A 252 -2.06 -16.75 8.55
N GLN A 253 -1.78 -17.77 9.35
CA GLN A 253 -0.41 -18.04 9.78
C GLN A 253 0.41 -18.58 8.59
N HIS A 254 1.45 -17.86 8.23
CA HIS A 254 2.39 -18.27 7.20
C HIS A 254 3.48 -19.15 7.83
N LEU A 255 3.30 -20.48 7.83
CA LEU A 255 4.27 -21.45 8.39
C LEU A 255 5.64 -21.41 7.67
N ASP A 256 5.66 -21.00 6.41
CA ASP A 256 6.88 -20.79 5.62
C ASP A 256 7.71 -19.61 6.13
N VAL A 257 7.09 -18.56 6.62
CA VAL A 257 7.75 -17.41 7.25
C VAL A 257 8.49 -17.83 8.50
N ARG A 258 7.88 -18.63 9.37
CA ARG A 258 8.53 -19.14 10.60
C ARG A 258 9.78 -19.95 10.30
N LYS A 259 9.75 -20.82 9.27
CA LYS A 259 10.92 -21.58 8.83
C LYS A 259 12.06 -20.72 8.29
N LEU A 260 11.77 -19.52 7.81
CA LEU A 260 12.81 -18.58 7.40
C LEU A 260 13.45 -17.91 8.61
N MET A 261 12.66 -17.56 9.64
CA MET A 261 13.17 -16.93 10.87
C MET A 261 14.16 -17.84 11.61
N ASP A 262 13.91 -19.15 11.63
CA ASP A 262 14.79 -20.14 12.29
C ASP A 262 16.22 -20.20 11.69
N LYS A 263 16.45 -19.51 10.57
CA LYS A 263 17.77 -19.43 9.89
C LYS A 263 18.55 -18.15 10.21
N PHE A 264 17.97 -17.22 10.95
CA PHE A 264 18.57 -15.95 11.39
C PHE A 264 18.77 -15.91 12.91
#